data_7af5a94253d24f10a2f7115d0e0005b6
#
_entry.id   7af5a94253d24f10a2f7115d0e0005b6
#
_cell.length_a   1.000
_cell.length_b   1.000
_cell.length_c   1.000
_cell.angle_alpha   90.00
_cell.angle_beta   90.00
_cell.angle_gamma   90.00
#
_symmetry.space_group_name_H-M   'P 1'
#
loop_
_entity.id
_entity.type
_entity.pdbx_description
1 polymer ?
#
loop_
_entity_poly.entity_id
_entity_poly.type
_entity_poly.pdbx_seq_one_letter_code
_entity_poly.pdbx_strand_id
1 'polypeptide(L)'
;MSLKIPKILVTGNGGLLSPYLIAAADIMGDVVATGRKSGDIECDLLNENEVKVLLRDLNPDWVVHAAGMTDVDGCENNPVKANESNYLTAKNIAQNLHNNAKLAFISTDQVYPDNIGPHKEKNVGPINVYGRTKYAGEQVILQHPGAIAIRTNLFGTSLTARRESFDDFVISNLRMKKEITLFTDVFFSPIHMKTLSKMVFDLLEGNYTGVINLGSRHGMSKAKFGMEVAKHVGVSTEPVTFGISDMIVGRAQRTHDLRLDVTLAEQGLGYIMQTLQ
;
A
#
# COMPACT_ATOMS: atom_id res chain seq x y z
N MET A 1 25.44 18.91 17.82
CA MET A 1 23.99 18.96 17.91
C MET A 1 23.51 17.53 18.11
N SER A 2 22.80 17.24 19.20
CA SER A 2 22.13 15.92 19.34
C SER A 2 21.11 15.81 18.22
N LEU A 3 21.20 14.77 17.39
CA LEU A 3 20.18 14.46 16.39
C LEU A 3 18.87 14.19 17.15
N LYS A 4 17.83 14.99 16.91
CA LYS A 4 16.51 14.78 17.50
C LYS A 4 15.96 13.45 16.95
N ILE A 5 15.66 12.51 17.83
CA ILE A 5 14.97 11.26 17.46
C ILE A 5 13.53 11.62 17.03
N PRO A 6 13.11 11.32 15.81
CA PRO A 6 11.78 11.66 15.33
C PRO A 6 10.70 10.82 16.04
N LYS A 7 9.57 11.43 16.34
CA LYS A 7 8.37 10.74 16.82
C LYS A 7 7.52 10.35 15.61
N ILE A 8 7.24 9.07 15.46
CA ILE A 8 6.63 8.48 14.25
C ILE A 8 5.28 7.87 14.59
N LEU A 9 4.22 8.30 13.91
CA LEU A 9 2.89 7.70 14.00
C LEU A 9 2.66 6.79 12.79
N VAL A 10 2.36 5.51 13.03
CA VAL A 10 1.93 4.55 11.99
C VAL A 10 0.46 4.22 12.20
N THR A 11 -0.40 4.56 11.24
CA THR A 11 -1.83 4.23 11.29
C THR A 11 -2.14 2.94 10.54
N GLY A 12 -3.26 2.30 10.88
CA GLY A 12 -3.70 1.06 10.24
C GLY A 12 -3.11 -0.19 10.88
N ASN A 13 -2.80 -0.13 12.17
CA ASN A 13 -2.36 -1.30 12.93
C ASN A 13 -3.35 -2.46 12.80
N GLY A 14 -2.82 -3.70 12.62
CA GLY A 14 -3.59 -4.90 12.26
C GLY A 14 -3.81 -5.07 10.75
N GLY A 15 -3.32 -4.14 9.90
CA GLY A 15 -3.23 -4.29 8.46
C GLY A 15 -2.03 -5.14 8.03
N LEU A 16 -2.02 -5.58 6.76
CA LEU A 16 -0.97 -6.44 6.19
C LEU A 16 0.42 -5.79 6.22
N LEU A 17 0.51 -4.50 5.89
CA LEU A 17 1.77 -3.76 5.81
C LEU A 17 2.24 -3.22 7.17
N SER A 18 1.33 -3.01 8.14
CA SER A 18 1.65 -2.29 9.38
C SER A 18 2.78 -2.91 10.21
N PRO A 19 2.92 -4.24 10.36
CA PRO A 19 4.05 -4.81 11.12
C PRO A 19 5.41 -4.47 10.50
N TYR A 20 5.48 -4.42 9.17
CA TYR A 20 6.71 -4.07 8.45
C TYR A 20 7.03 -2.57 8.55
N LEU A 21 6.00 -1.72 8.52
CA LEU A 21 6.16 -0.28 8.74
C LEU A 21 6.62 0.03 10.17
N ILE A 22 6.00 -0.62 11.17
CA ILE A 22 6.38 -0.46 12.58
C ILE A 22 7.83 -0.89 12.79
N ALA A 23 8.22 -2.06 12.28
CA ALA A 23 9.61 -2.56 12.40
C ALA A 23 10.63 -1.64 11.71
N ALA A 24 10.27 -1.00 10.59
CA ALA A 24 11.13 -0.05 9.91
C ALA A 24 11.17 1.31 10.65
N ALA A 25 10.05 1.75 11.22
CA ALA A 25 9.95 2.97 12.01
C ALA A 25 10.79 2.91 13.30
N ASP A 26 10.78 1.76 13.98
CA ASP A 26 11.50 1.52 15.23
C ASP A 26 13.03 1.68 15.09
N ILE A 27 13.54 1.51 13.89
CA ILE A 27 14.96 1.77 13.57
C ILE A 27 15.23 3.28 13.43
N MET A 28 14.21 4.06 13.04
CA MET A 28 14.34 5.48 12.70
C MET A 28 14.03 6.41 13.86
N GLY A 29 13.14 6.00 14.79
CA GLY A 29 12.70 6.88 15.88
C GLY A 29 11.73 6.24 16.87
N ASP A 30 11.08 7.09 17.68
CA ASP A 30 10.05 6.68 18.62
C ASP A 30 8.75 6.40 17.87
N VAL A 31 8.37 5.12 17.73
CA VAL A 31 7.19 4.72 16.99
C VAL A 31 5.97 4.54 17.90
N VAL A 32 4.84 5.05 17.43
CA VAL A 32 3.50 4.80 17.99
C VAL A 32 2.62 4.25 16.88
N ALA A 33 2.03 3.09 17.11
CA ALA A 33 1.07 2.48 16.21
C ALA A 33 -0.37 2.73 16.65
N THR A 34 -1.27 3.06 15.71
CA THR A 34 -2.69 3.25 16.02
C THR A 34 -3.60 2.48 15.10
N GLY A 35 -4.70 1.99 15.66
CA GLY A 35 -5.81 1.34 14.99
C GLY A 35 -7.08 1.42 15.83
N ARG A 36 -8.22 1.00 15.27
CA ARG A 36 -9.53 1.11 15.95
C ARG A 36 -9.66 0.27 17.22
N LYS A 37 -8.98 -0.87 17.29
CA LYS A 37 -9.03 -1.86 18.39
C LYS A 37 -7.69 -2.54 18.59
N SER A 38 -6.60 -1.86 18.27
CA SER A 38 -5.25 -2.44 18.31
C SER A 38 -4.21 -1.34 18.18
N GLY A 39 -2.99 -1.63 18.59
CA GLY A 39 -1.88 -0.67 18.61
C GLY A 39 -1.62 -0.12 19.98
N ASP A 40 -0.69 0.82 20.07
CA ASP A 40 -0.31 1.47 21.33
C ASP A 40 -1.38 2.46 21.78
N ILE A 41 -2.08 3.07 20.81
CA ILE A 41 -3.19 3.98 21.04
C ILE A 41 -4.38 3.56 20.16
N GLU A 42 -5.53 3.31 20.76
CA GLU A 42 -6.77 3.11 20.02
C GLU A 42 -7.33 4.47 19.55
N CYS A 43 -7.66 4.57 18.26
CA CYS A 43 -8.24 5.76 17.66
C CYS A 43 -9.11 5.38 16.46
N ASP A 44 -10.35 5.87 16.45
CA ASP A 44 -11.17 5.81 15.24
C ASP A 44 -10.84 7.01 14.33
N LEU A 45 -10.12 6.76 13.25
CA LEU A 45 -9.71 7.80 12.31
C LEU A 45 -10.89 8.49 11.59
N LEU A 46 -12.11 7.94 11.67
CA LEU A 46 -13.33 8.62 11.21
C LEU A 46 -13.82 9.67 12.19
N ASN A 47 -13.49 9.55 13.46
CA ASN A 47 -13.80 10.54 14.48
C ASN A 47 -12.74 11.66 14.47
N GLU A 48 -13.08 12.79 13.83
CA GLU A 48 -12.16 13.91 13.71
C GLU A 48 -11.65 14.43 15.07
N ASN A 49 -12.48 14.39 16.12
CA ASN A 49 -12.06 14.83 17.45
C ASN A 49 -11.02 13.90 18.06
N GLU A 50 -11.17 12.57 17.91
CA GLU A 50 -10.15 11.62 18.35
C GLU A 50 -8.83 11.83 17.61
N VAL A 51 -8.88 12.06 16.29
CA VAL A 51 -7.70 12.37 15.46
C VAL A 51 -7.02 13.67 15.93
N LYS A 52 -7.80 14.73 16.21
CA LYS A 52 -7.27 15.99 16.76
C LYS A 52 -6.55 15.80 18.09
N VAL A 53 -7.14 15.03 18.99
CA VAL A 53 -6.54 14.73 20.30
C VAL A 53 -5.27 13.92 20.12
N LEU A 54 -5.31 12.84 19.32
CA LEU A 54 -4.15 11.98 19.03
C LEU A 54 -2.98 12.80 18.48
N LEU A 55 -3.21 13.58 17.42
CA LEU A 55 -2.16 14.35 16.76
C LEU A 55 -1.61 15.48 17.61
N ARG A 56 -2.47 16.16 18.40
CA ARG A 56 -2.04 17.20 19.35
C ARG A 56 -1.17 16.62 20.46
N ASP A 57 -1.60 15.53 21.09
CA ASP A 57 -0.95 14.98 22.28
C ASP A 57 0.35 14.23 21.93
N LEU A 58 0.34 13.53 20.77
CA LEU A 58 1.52 12.86 20.26
C LEU A 58 2.51 13.85 19.64
N ASN A 59 2.02 14.88 18.92
CA ASN A 59 2.82 15.84 18.14
C ASN A 59 3.89 15.17 17.29
N PRO A 60 3.50 14.27 16.32
CA PRO A 60 4.44 13.45 15.59
C PRO A 60 5.25 14.26 14.60
N ASP A 61 6.54 13.97 14.47
CA ASP A 61 7.39 14.53 13.42
C ASP A 61 7.09 13.88 12.04
N TRP A 62 6.75 12.57 12.04
CA TRP A 62 6.38 11.83 10.84
C TRP A 62 5.10 11.02 11.06
N VAL A 63 4.27 10.95 10.01
CA VAL A 63 3.06 10.12 9.98
C VAL A 63 3.10 9.22 8.75
N VAL A 64 2.90 7.91 8.94
CA VAL A 64 2.66 6.96 7.84
C VAL A 64 1.21 6.50 7.92
N HIS A 65 0.38 7.01 7.00
CA HIS A 65 -1.03 6.66 6.93
C HIS A 65 -1.22 5.43 6.02
N ALA A 66 -1.35 4.26 6.64
CA ALA A 66 -1.56 2.97 5.96
C ALA A 66 -2.97 2.37 6.24
N ALA A 67 -3.81 3.09 7.00
CA ALA A 67 -5.20 2.68 7.21
C ALA A 67 -6.02 2.82 5.91
N GLY A 68 -6.90 1.85 5.65
CA GLY A 68 -7.80 1.89 4.52
C GLY A 68 -8.50 0.57 4.27
N MET A 69 -9.53 0.60 3.43
CA MET A 69 -10.21 -0.56 2.89
C MET A 69 -9.58 -0.94 1.55
N THR A 70 -8.96 -2.12 1.47
CA THR A 70 -8.16 -2.57 0.31
C THR A 70 -8.81 -3.68 -0.50
N ASP A 71 -9.93 -4.22 -0.02
CA ASP A 71 -10.74 -5.21 -0.75
C ASP A 71 -11.50 -4.50 -1.87
N VAL A 72 -11.07 -4.74 -3.12
CA VAL A 72 -11.61 -4.06 -4.32
C VAL A 72 -13.09 -4.41 -4.51
N ASP A 73 -13.47 -5.68 -4.37
CA ASP A 73 -14.87 -6.13 -4.49
C ASP A 73 -15.73 -5.61 -3.33
N GLY A 74 -15.18 -5.62 -2.11
CA GLY A 74 -15.81 -5.03 -0.94
C GLY A 74 -16.05 -3.52 -1.07
N CYS A 75 -15.13 -2.79 -1.69
CA CYS A 75 -15.28 -1.36 -1.98
C CYS A 75 -16.41 -1.11 -2.99
N GLU A 76 -16.50 -1.93 -4.05
CA GLU A 76 -17.57 -1.82 -5.04
C GLU A 76 -18.94 -2.12 -4.43
N ASN A 77 -19.00 -3.12 -3.55
CA ASN A 77 -20.24 -3.51 -2.84
C ASN A 77 -20.65 -2.50 -1.76
N ASN A 78 -19.71 -1.70 -1.22
CA ASN A 78 -20.01 -0.69 -0.21
C ASN A 78 -19.18 0.59 -0.44
N PRO A 79 -19.59 1.41 -1.43
CA PRO A 79 -18.87 2.64 -1.79
C PRO A 79 -18.80 3.68 -0.66
N VAL A 80 -19.81 3.75 0.21
CA VAL A 80 -19.85 4.67 1.36
C VAL A 80 -18.73 4.31 2.33
N LYS A 81 -18.65 3.04 2.73
CA LYS A 81 -17.59 2.56 3.64
C LYS A 81 -16.20 2.68 3.03
N ALA A 82 -16.09 2.46 1.70
CA ALA A 82 -14.83 2.67 0.99
C ALA A 82 -14.38 4.14 1.05
N ASN A 83 -15.31 5.07 0.81
CA ASN A 83 -15.04 6.51 0.91
C ASN A 83 -14.67 6.92 2.34
N GLU A 84 -15.39 6.45 3.34
CA GLU A 84 -15.07 6.67 4.76
C GLU A 84 -13.64 6.20 5.06
N SER A 85 -13.33 4.95 4.72
CA SER A 85 -12.05 4.33 5.08
C SER A 85 -10.85 4.87 4.31
N ASN A 86 -11.00 5.30 3.05
CA ASN A 86 -9.90 5.66 2.18
C ASN A 86 -9.72 7.16 1.99
N TYR A 87 -10.83 7.93 2.07
CA TYR A 87 -10.81 9.37 1.90
C TYR A 87 -10.99 10.12 3.23
N LEU A 88 -12.05 9.84 4.02
CA LEU A 88 -12.32 10.64 5.23
C LEU A 88 -11.24 10.45 6.30
N THR A 89 -10.71 9.24 6.48
CA THR A 89 -9.58 9.02 7.41
C THR A 89 -8.34 9.80 6.98
N ALA A 90 -8.02 9.80 5.68
CA ALA A 90 -6.92 10.57 5.11
C ALA A 90 -7.12 12.08 5.31
N LYS A 91 -8.35 12.57 5.07
CA LYS A 91 -8.74 13.95 5.28
C LYS A 91 -8.54 14.37 6.74
N ASN A 92 -9.03 13.57 7.68
CA ASN A 92 -8.92 13.89 9.11
C ASN A 92 -7.46 13.97 9.57
N ILE A 93 -6.58 13.09 9.07
CA ILE A 93 -5.14 13.18 9.33
C ILE A 93 -4.55 14.46 8.73
N ALA A 94 -4.74 14.68 7.42
CA ALA A 94 -4.09 15.79 6.71
C ALA A 94 -4.49 17.17 7.24
N GLN A 95 -5.77 17.35 7.60
CA GLN A 95 -6.29 18.63 8.09
C GLN A 95 -5.92 18.95 9.53
N ASN A 96 -5.56 17.94 10.34
CA ASN A 96 -5.27 18.12 11.76
C ASN A 96 -3.78 17.91 12.11
N LEU A 97 -2.96 17.50 11.14
CA LEU A 97 -1.52 17.38 11.32
C LEU A 97 -0.84 18.76 11.20
N HIS A 98 0.14 19.05 12.05
CA HIS A 98 0.86 20.32 11.98
C HIS A 98 1.76 20.39 10.74
N ASN A 99 1.88 21.58 10.14
CA ASN A 99 2.52 21.80 8.81
C ASN A 99 4.01 21.40 8.75
N ASN A 100 4.71 21.30 9.87
CA ASN A 100 6.12 20.89 9.88
C ASN A 100 6.32 19.38 9.92
N ALA A 101 5.24 18.59 10.10
CA ALA A 101 5.33 17.15 10.04
C ALA A 101 5.47 16.66 8.61
N LYS A 102 6.03 15.47 8.45
CA LYS A 102 6.05 14.76 7.16
C LYS A 102 4.94 13.71 7.15
N LEU A 103 4.27 13.53 6.02
CA LEU A 103 3.10 12.67 5.90
C LEU A 103 3.24 11.74 4.69
N ALA A 104 3.42 10.45 4.93
CA ALA A 104 3.37 9.44 3.87
C ALA A 104 1.99 8.77 3.84
N PHE A 105 1.37 8.71 2.67
CA PHE A 105 0.12 8.02 2.41
C PHE A 105 0.37 6.79 1.54
N ILE A 106 0.04 5.60 2.04
CA ILE A 106 0.14 4.38 1.26
C ILE A 106 -1.07 4.30 0.33
N SER A 107 -0.84 4.57 -0.94
CA SER A 107 -1.82 4.49 -2.02
C SER A 107 -1.71 3.16 -2.79
N THR A 108 -2.19 3.12 -4.03
CA THR A 108 -2.34 1.90 -4.82
C THR A 108 -2.08 2.15 -6.30
N ASP A 109 -1.71 1.11 -7.02
CA ASP A 109 -1.66 1.04 -8.48
C ASP A 109 -3.06 1.10 -9.14
N GLN A 110 -4.15 0.78 -8.39
CA GLN A 110 -5.53 0.83 -8.88
C GLN A 110 -6.04 2.25 -9.21
N VAL A 111 -5.22 3.28 -9.01
CA VAL A 111 -5.51 4.65 -9.45
C VAL A 111 -5.26 4.86 -10.95
N TYR A 112 -4.64 3.89 -11.62
CA TYR A 112 -4.32 3.97 -13.05
C TYR A 112 -5.47 3.47 -13.93
N PRO A 113 -5.58 4.02 -15.17
CA PRO A 113 -6.58 3.59 -16.14
C PRO A 113 -6.28 2.20 -16.68
N ASP A 114 -7.29 1.55 -17.28
CA ASP A 114 -7.12 0.27 -17.97
C ASP A 114 -6.55 0.48 -19.38
N ASN A 115 -5.28 0.78 -19.44
CA ASN A 115 -4.49 0.86 -20.67
C ASN A 115 -3.08 0.29 -20.43
N ILE A 116 -2.27 0.21 -21.49
CA ILE A 116 -0.94 -0.39 -21.44
C ILE A 116 0.00 0.45 -20.57
N GLY A 117 0.60 -0.19 -19.54
CA GLY A 117 1.68 0.36 -18.70
C GLY A 117 3.08 0.19 -19.35
N PRO A 118 4.15 0.59 -18.66
CA PRO A 118 4.14 1.09 -17.27
C PRO A 118 3.58 2.51 -17.12
N HIS A 119 2.85 2.74 -16.04
CA HIS A 119 2.17 4.02 -15.77
C HIS A 119 3.09 5.00 -15.06
N LYS A 120 3.15 6.23 -15.58
CA LYS A 120 3.75 7.38 -14.89
C LYS A 120 2.75 8.00 -13.91
N GLU A 121 3.24 8.68 -12.90
CA GLU A 121 2.43 9.26 -11.82
C GLU A 121 1.31 10.19 -12.30
N LYS A 122 1.49 10.85 -13.43
CA LYS A 122 0.48 11.74 -14.04
C LYS A 122 -0.68 11.02 -14.74
N ASN A 123 -0.55 9.71 -15.01
CA ASN A 123 -1.51 8.94 -15.82
C ASN A 123 -2.69 8.41 -14.99
N VAL A 124 -3.39 9.26 -14.25
CA VAL A 124 -4.50 8.87 -13.37
C VAL A 124 -5.79 8.63 -14.14
N GLY A 125 -6.51 7.56 -13.77
CA GLY A 125 -7.81 7.22 -14.35
C GLY A 125 -8.43 5.98 -13.69
N PRO A 126 -8.77 6.02 -12.37
CA PRO A 126 -9.25 4.85 -11.65
C PRO A 126 -10.60 4.36 -12.17
N ILE A 127 -10.73 3.08 -12.43
CA ILE A 127 -11.92 2.46 -13.04
C ILE A 127 -12.88 1.84 -12.01
N ASN A 128 -12.45 1.60 -10.77
CA ASN A 128 -13.25 1.01 -9.70
C ASN A 128 -13.35 1.92 -8.46
N VAL A 129 -14.27 1.60 -7.54
CA VAL A 129 -14.52 2.39 -6.32
C VAL A 129 -13.27 2.45 -5.44
N TYR A 130 -12.52 1.34 -5.31
CA TYR A 130 -11.28 1.33 -4.54
C TYR A 130 -10.27 2.36 -5.06
N GLY A 131 -9.95 2.31 -6.34
CA GLY A 131 -9.02 3.26 -6.97
C GLY A 131 -9.51 4.71 -6.86
N ARG A 132 -10.80 4.97 -7.10
CA ARG A 132 -11.40 6.32 -6.96
C ARG A 132 -11.28 6.87 -5.55
N THR A 133 -11.60 6.06 -4.52
CA THR A 133 -11.55 6.51 -3.12
C THR A 133 -10.10 6.68 -2.62
N LYS A 134 -9.16 5.83 -3.06
CA LYS A 134 -7.73 6.01 -2.78
C LYS A 134 -7.18 7.26 -3.44
N TYR A 135 -7.55 7.51 -4.70
CA TYR A 135 -7.15 8.76 -5.39
C TYR A 135 -7.71 10.00 -4.72
N ALA A 136 -8.97 10.00 -4.28
CA ALA A 136 -9.53 11.09 -3.48
C ALA A 136 -8.73 11.31 -2.17
N GLY A 137 -8.29 10.24 -1.51
CA GLY A 137 -7.37 10.29 -0.38
C GLY A 137 -6.02 10.94 -0.73
N GLU A 138 -5.42 10.59 -1.88
CA GLU A 138 -4.19 11.27 -2.35
C GLU A 138 -4.39 12.78 -2.48
N GLN A 139 -5.50 13.20 -3.10
CA GLN A 139 -5.75 14.61 -3.37
C GLN A 139 -5.87 15.45 -2.08
N VAL A 140 -6.44 14.90 -1.01
CA VAL A 140 -6.54 15.62 0.26
C VAL A 140 -5.24 15.56 1.06
N ILE A 141 -4.52 14.44 1.03
CA ILE A 141 -3.21 14.30 1.68
C ILE A 141 -2.19 15.28 1.08
N LEU A 142 -2.17 15.43 -0.24
CA LEU A 142 -1.23 16.32 -0.95
C LEU A 142 -1.48 17.81 -0.72
N GLN A 143 -2.55 18.19 -0.01
CA GLN A 143 -2.72 19.56 0.47
C GLN A 143 -1.80 19.88 1.66
N HIS A 144 -1.31 18.86 2.37
CA HIS A 144 -0.32 19.03 3.43
C HIS A 144 1.08 19.25 2.83
N PRO A 145 1.84 20.29 3.25
CA PRO A 145 3.10 20.70 2.59
C PRO A 145 4.21 19.65 2.63
N GLY A 146 4.24 18.80 3.67
CA GLY A 146 5.22 17.71 3.81
C GLY A 146 4.70 16.34 3.35
N ALA A 147 3.71 16.29 2.45
CA ALA A 147 3.04 15.06 2.08
C ALA A 147 3.64 14.36 0.85
N ILE A 148 3.64 13.02 0.93
CA ILE A 148 3.95 12.12 -0.18
C ILE A 148 2.86 11.05 -0.30
N ALA A 149 2.31 10.86 -1.51
CA ALA A 149 1.42 9.75 -1.84
C ALA A 149 2.21 8.66 -2.58
N ILE A 150 2.24 7.46 -2.02
CA ILE A 150 3.05 6.33 -2.50
C ILE A 150 2.12 5.32 -3.16
N ARG A 151 2.17 5.20 -4.49
CA ARG A 151 1.42 4.22 -5.27
C ARG A 151 2.23 2.94 -5.38
N THR A 152 1.64 1.84 -4.97
CA THR A 152 2.36 0.57 -4.85
C THR A 152 1.45 -0.64 -4.98
N ASN A 153 2.04 -1.81 -5.18
CA ASN A 153 1.43 -3.12 -5.03
C ASN A 153 2.42 -4.02 -4.30
N LEU A 154 2.01 -4.56 -3.17
CA LEU A 154 2.92 -5.21 -2.21
C LEU A 154 2.72 -6.73 -2.15
N PHE A 155 3.80 -7.43 -1.77
CA PHE A 155 3.80 -8.85 -1.45
C PHE A 155 4.70 -9.12 -0.23
N GLY A 156 4.64 -10.33 0.29
CA GLY A 156 5.41 -10.82 1.43
C GLY A 156 4.53 -11.52 2.45
N THR A 157 5.12 -12.33 3.30
CA THR A 157 4.40 -13.11 4.31
C THR A 157 3.59 -12.21 5.24
N SER A 158 2.33 -12.55 5.44
CA SER A 158 1.50 -11.88 6.44
C SER A 158 1.99 -12.15 7.85
N LEU A 159 2.21 -11.08 8.60
CA LEU A 159 2.51 -11.13 10.03
C LEU A 159 1.27 -10.86 10.88
N THR A 160 0.08 -10.84 10.27
CA THR A 160 -1.21 -10.63 10.95
C THR A 160 -2.14 -11.82 10.73
N ALA A 161 -2.78 -12.29 11.80
CA ALA A 161 -3.57 -13.54 11.79
C ALA A 161 -4.84 -13.50 10.90
N ARG A 162 -5.25 -12.33 10.40
CA ARG A 162 -6.54 -12.14 9.69
C ARG A 162 -6.39 -11.59 8.28
N ARG A 163 -5.17 -11.50 7.78
CA ARG A 163 -4.88 -10.97 6.44
C ARG A 163 -3.97 -11.92 5.71
N GLU A 164 -4.27 -12.21 4.47
CA GLU A 164 -3.47 -13.04 3.58
C GLU A 164 -2.97 -12.18 2.43
N SER A 165 -1.68 -12.26 2.14
CA SER A 165 -1.10 -11.64 0.95
C SER A 165 -1.34 -12.52 -0.28
N PHE A 166 -1.01 -12.02 -1.48
CA PHE A 166 -1.17 -12.83 -2.68
C PHE A 166 -0.20 -14.03 -2.71
N ASP A 167 1.01 -13.86 -2.24
CA ASP A 167 1.98 -14.95 -2.10
C ASP A 167 1.58 -15.95 -1.01
N ASP A 168 1.05 -15.51 0.14
CA ASP A 168 0.48 -16.41 1.15
C ASP A 168 -0.67 -17.25 0.57
N PHE A 169 -1.57 -16.63 -0.21
CA PHE A 169 -2.66 -17.32 -0.90
C PHE A 169 -2.13 -18.42 -1.83
N VAL A 170 -1.12 -18.10 -2.65
CA VAL A 170 -0.51 -19.10 -3.55
C VAL A 170 0.12 -20.24 -2.74
N ILE A 171 0.94 -19.93 -1.74
CA ILE A 171 1.67 -20.92 -0.95
C ILE A 171 0.70 -21.81 -0.16
N SER A 172 -0.28 -21.21 0.54
CA SER A 172 -1.20 -21.95 1.40
C SER A 172 -2.07 -22.92 0.60
N ASN A 173 -2.62 -22.49 -0.54
CA ASN A 173 -3.45 -23.35 -1.37
C ASN A 173 -2.64 -24.47 -2.03
N LEU A 174 -1.47 -24.19 -2.57
CA LEU A 174 -0.62 -25.22 -3.19
C LEU A 174 -0.10 -26.26 -2.18
N ARG A 175 0.24 -25.85 -0.97
CA ARG A 175 0.57 -26.79 0.13
C ARG A 175 -0.59 -27.71 0.48
N MET A 176 -1.82 -27.21 0.41
CA MET A 176 -3.04 -27.98 0.61
C MET A 176 -3.47 -28.77 -0.64
N LYS A 177 -2.68 -28.73 -1.73
CA LYS A 177 -3.01 -29.33 -3.04
C LYS A 177 -4.35 -28.88 -3.61
N LYS A 178 -4.77 -27.65 -3.31
CA LYS A 178 -5.96 -27.04 -3.87
C LYS A 178 -5.65 -26.43 -5.24
N GLU A 179 -6.58 -26.61 -6.15
CA GLU A 179 -6.53 -25.95 -7.45
C GLU A 179 -6.64 -24.43 -7.30
N ILE A 180 -5.73 -23.71 -7.97
CA ILE A 180 -5.77 -22.25 -8.06
C ILE A 180 -5.63 -21.80 -9.51
N THR A 181 -6.35 -20.73 -9.86
CA THR A 181 -6.21 -20.09 -11.17
C THR A 181 -5.35 -18.84 -11.05
N LEU A 182 -4.26 -18.80 -11.82
CA LEU A 182 -3.38 -17.64 -11.91
C LEU A 182 -3.63 -16.89 -13.22
N PHE A 183 -3.81 -15.56 -13.15
CA PHE A 183 -4.16 -14.74 -14.30
C PHE A 183 -2.93 -14.39 -15.14
N THR A 184 -3.01 -14.65 -16.43
CA THR A 184 -1.94 -14.36 -17.42
C THR A 184 -2.02 -12.95 -17.98
N ASP A 185 -3.19 -12.34 -17.93
CA ASP A 185 -3.56 -11.03 -18.49
C ASP A 185 -3.45 -9.86 -17.50
N VAL A 186 -3.21 -10.12 -16.21
CA VAL A 186 -3.03 -9.07 -15.20
C VAL A 186 -1.55 -8.89 -14.88
N PHE A 187 -1.02 -7.73 -15.23
CA PHE A 187 0.37 -7.34 -14.99
C PHE A 187 0.46 -6.34 -13.84
N PHE A 188 1.54 -6.38 -13.05
CA PHE A 188 1.76 -5.49 -11.91
C PHE A 188 3.26 -5.39 -11.58
N SER A 189 3.63 -4.42 -10.76
CA SER A 189 5.00 -4.20 -10.28
C SER A 189 5.08 -4.46 -8.76
N PRO A 190 5.03 -5.74 -8.31
CA PRO A 190 5.02 -6.04 -6.89
C PRO A 190 6.34 -5.68 -6.21
N ILE A 191 6.25 -5.19 -4.96
CA ILE A 191 7.40 -4.92 -4.11
C ILE A 191 7.24 -5.61 -2.77
N HIS A 192 8.33 -6.18 -2.23
CA HIS A 192 8.26 -6.85 -0.93
C HIS A 192 8.00 -5.84 0.20
N MET A 193 7.08 -6.15 1.12
CA MET A 193 6.64 -5.24 2.19
C MET A 193 7.78 -4.70 3.04
N LYS A 194 8.82 -5.51 3.32
CA LYS A 194 10.01 -5.04 4.05
C LYS A 194 10.79 -3.98 3.26
N THR A 195 10.96 -4.18 1.95
CA THR A 195 11.64 -3.23 1.07
C THR A 195 10.85 -1.94 0.93
N LEU A 196 9.53 -2.05 0.70
CA LEU A 196 8.63 -0.92 0.64
C LEU A 196 8.69 -0.08 1.93
N SER A 197 8.61 -0.74 3.10
CA SER A 197 8.64 -0.04 4.39
C SER A 197 9.93 0.75 4.60
N LYS A 198 11.09 0.16 4.25
CA LYS A 198 12.37 0.90 4.28
C LYS A 198 12.32 2.13 3.36
N MET A 199 11.88 1.96 2.11
CA MET A 199 11.81 3.06 1.13
C MET A 199 10.87 4.19 1.55
N VAL A 200 9.76 3.89 2.23
CA VAL A 200 8.86 4.91 2.80
C VAL A 200 9.62 5.83 3.75
N PHE A 201 10.45 5.28 4.64
CA PHE A 201 11.24 6.08 5.58
C PHE A 201 12.42 6.77 4.92
N ASP A 202 13.09 6.16 3.95
CA ASP A 202 14.14 6.81 3.15
C ASP A 202 13.60 8.08 2.44
N LEU A 203 12.38 8.01 1.89
CA LEU A 203 11.72 9.16 1.26
C LEU A 203 11.33 10.25 2.27
N LEU A 204 10.82 9.86 3.44
CA LEU A 204 10.52 10.81 4.52
C LEU A 204 11.79 11.49 5.03
N GLU A 205 12.87 10.76 5.25
CA GLU A 205 14.15 11.30 5.65
C GLU A 205 14.70 12.26 4.59
N GLY A 206 14.63 11.89 3.31
CA GLY A 206 15.06 12.71 2.16
C GLY A 206 14.18 13.92 1.83
N ASN A 207 13.12 14.19 2.63
CA ASN A 207 12.16 15.29 2.40
C ASN A 207 11.46 15.22 1.02
N TYR A 208 11.21 14.03 0.51
CA TYR A 208 10.48 13.88 -0.74
C TYR A 208 9.00 14.26 -0.54
N THR A 209 8.40 14.94 -1.53
CA THR A 209 6.98 15.35 -1.51
C THR A 209 6.33 15.07 -2.87
N GLY A 210 4.99 15.02 -2.88
CA GLY A 210 4.23 14.78 -4.11
C GLY A 210 3.83 13.32 -4.28
N VAL A 211 3.78 12.84 -5.52
CA VAL A 211 3.36 11.47 -5.84
C VAL A 211 4.55 10.67 -6.34
N ILE A 212 4.63 9.42 -5.92
CA ILE A 212 5.70 8.51 -6.34
C ILE A 212 5.18 7.07 -6.50
N ASN A 213 5.68 6.38 -7.52
CA ASN A 213 5.47 4.96 -7.74
C ASN A 213 6.58 4.14 -7.06
N LEU A 214 6.22 3.24 -6.14
CA LEU A 214 7.15 2.25 -5.59
C LEU A 214 6.75 0.84 -6.00
N GLY A 215 7.59 0.19 -6.79
CA GLY A 215 7.35 -1.15 -7.31
C GLY A 215 8.63 -1.78 -7.87
N SER A 216 8.55 -3.03 -8.32
CA SER A 216 9.64 -3.65 -9.08
C SER A 216 9.75 -3.07 -10.48
N ARG A 217 10.97 -3.03 -11.03
CA ARG A 217 11.20 -2.69 -12.44
C ARG A 217 10.54 -3.72 -13.35
N HIS A 218 10.03 -3.26 -14.49
CA HIS A 218 9.42 -4.05 -15.56
C HIS A 218 8.11 -4.76 -15.18
N GLY A 219 7.91 -5.09 -13.92
CA GLY A 219 6.74 -5.86 -13.47
C GLY A 219 6.66 -7.26 -14.09
N MET A 220 5.56 -7.95 -13.82
CA MET A 220 5.27 -9.27 -14.42
C MET A 220 3.77 -9.58 -14.32
N SER A 221 3.30 -10.65 -14.98
CA SER A 221 1.92 -11.12 -14.80
C SER A 221 1.73 -11.76 -13.42
N LYS A 222 0.48 -11.76 -12.93
CA LYS A 222 0.09 -12.49 -11.71
C LYS A 222 0.45 -13.96 -11.81
N ALA A 223 0.27 -14.56 -13.00
CA ALA A 223 0.64 -15.96 -13.25
C ALA A 223 2.14 -16.19 -13.08
N LYS A 224 2.98 -15.37 -13.72
CA LYS A 224 4.44 -15.49 -13.57
C LYS A 224 4.87 -15.32 -12.13
N PHE A 225 4.35 -14.32 -11.43
CA PHE A 225 4.66 -14.07 -10.03
C PHE A 225 4.30 -15.28 -9.15
N GLY A 226 3.07 -15.82 -9.28
CA GLY A 226 2.65 -16.99 -8.49
C GLY A 226 3.51 -18.23 -8.75
N MET A 227 3.94 -18.46 -10.00
CA MET A 227 4.84 -19.56 -10.35
C MET A 227 6.24 -19.37 -9.73
N GLU A 228 6.79 -18.15 -9.75
CA GLU A 228 8.09 -17.87 -9.13
C GLU A 228 8.03 -18.01 -7.59
N VAL A 229 6.93 -17.57 -6.96
CA VAL A 229 6.68 -17.79 -5.54
C VAL A 229 6.67 -19.30 -5.20
N ALA A 230 5.89 -20.09 -5.96
CA ALA A 230 5.80 -21.54 -5.75
C ALA A 230 7.16 -22.23 -5.88
N LYS A 231 7.93 -21.87 -6.91
CA LYS A 231 9.29 -22.34 -7.15
C LYS A 231 10.24 -21.97 -6.01
N HIS A 232 10.19 -20.73 -5.54
CA HIS A 232 11.06 -20.22 -4.48
C HIS A 232 10.87 -20.97 -3.16
N VAL A 233 9.62 -21.32 -2.83
CA VAL A 233 9.31 -22.06 -1.59
C VAL A 233 9.30 -23.59 -1.78
N GLY A 234 9.55 -24.10 -2.99
CA GLY A 234 9.63 -25.51 -3.28
C GLY A 234 8.30 -26.27 -3.19
N VAL A 235 7.17 -25.61 -3.50
CA VAL A 235 5.86 -26.27 -3.55
C VAL A 235 5.50 -26.70 -4.99
N SER A 236 4.76 -27.81 -5.12
CA SER A 236 4.31 -28.31 -6.42
C SER A 236 3.35 -27.33 -7.08
N THR A 237 3.53 -27.10 -8.38
CA THR A 237 2.67 -26.29 -9.23
C THR A 237 1.64 -27.09 -10.01
N GLU A 238 1.56 -28.42 -9.80
CA GLU A 238 0.60 -29.30 -10.46
C GLU A 238 -0.87 -28.81 -10.36
N PRO A 239 -1.32 -28.28 -9.19
CA PRO A 239 -2.69 -27.78 -9.09
C PRO A 239 -2.91 -26.38 -9.69
N VAL A 240 -1.92 -25.80 -10.38
CA VAL A 240 -2.08 -24.46 -10.98
C VAL A 240 -2.75 -24.57 -12.34
N THR A 241 -3.81 -23.81 -12.52
CA THR A 241 -4.42 -23.52 -13.83
C THR A 241 -4.17 -22.06 -14.21
N PHE A 242 -4.17 -21.79 -15.51
CA PHE A 242 -4.02 -20.42 -16.02
C PHE A 242 -5.37 -19.93 -16.57
N GLY A 243 -5.66 -18.64 -16.31
CA GLY A 243 -6.92 -18.03 -16.72
C GLY A 243 -6.76 -16.58 -17.13
N ILE A 244 -7.89 -16.01 -17.54
CA ILE A 244 -8.07 -14.61 -17.90
C ILE A 244 -8.98 -13.98 -16.86
N SER A 245 -8.62 -12.81 -16.36
CA SER A 245 -9.29 -12.15 -15.22
C SER A 245 -10.75 -11.78 -15.51
N ASP A 246 -11.06 -11.41 -16.75
CA ASP A 246 -12.42 -11.02 -17.17
C ASP A 246 -13.43 -12.17 -17.18
N MET A 247 -12.97 -13.43 -17.12
CA MET A 247 -13.87 -14.59 -17.05
C MET A 247 -14.53 -14.76 -15.67
N ILE A 248 -14.10 -14.01 -14.65
CA ILE A 248 -14.69 -14.12 -13.31
C ILE A 248 -15.88 -13.16 -13.17
N VAL A 249 -17.08 -13.71 -13.26
CA VAL A 249 -18.32 -12.96 -13.14
C VAL A 249 -18.53 -12.44 -11.70
N GLY A 250 -19.08 -11.24 -11.56
CA GLY A 250 -19.46 -10.65 -10.26
C GLY A 250 -18.34 -9.96 -9.51
N ARG A 251 -17.15 -9.79 -10.12
CA ARG A 251 -16.04 -9.00 -9.56
C ARG A 251 -16.10 -7.55 -10.03
N ALA A 252 -15.61 -6.65 -9.20
CA ALA A 252 -15.34 -5.27 -9.60
C ALA A 252 -14.37 -5.24 -10.78
N GLN A 253 -14.55 -4.28 -11.68
CA GLN A 253 -13.61 -4.07 -12.79
C GLN A 253 -12.21 -3.78 -12.27
N ARG A 254 -11.20 -4.36 -12.89
CA ARG A 254 -9.79 -4.18 -12.54
C ARG A 254 -8.98 -3.84 -13.77
N THR A 255 -7.99 -2.97 -13.59
CA THR A 255 -6.98 -2.67 -14.60
C THR A 255 -6.15 -3.92 -14.89
N HIS A 256 -5.94 -4.23 -16.17
CA HIS A 256 -5.14 -5.38 -16.61
C HIS A 256 -3.64 -5.10 -16.50
N ASP A 257 -3.21 -3.91 -16.83
CA ASP A 257 -1.79 -3.55 -16.76
C ASP A 257 -1.56 -2.47 -15.70
N LEU A 258 -1.11 -2.91 -14.52
CA LEU A 258 -0.81 -2.10 -13.35
C LEU A 258 0.70 -1.91 -13.16
N ARG A 259 1.51 -2.13 -14.22
CA ARG A 259 2.95 -1.91 -14.14
C ARG A 259 3.26 -0.42 -13.91
N LEU A 260 4.20 -0.18 -13.02
CA LEU A 260 4.59 1.15 -12.58
C LEU A 260 5.87 1.62 -13.28
N ASP A 261 5.88 2.84 -13.77
CA ASP A 261 7.12 3.54 -14.10
C ASP A 261 7.72 4.04 -12.78
N VAL A 262 8.88 3.49 -12.42
CA VAL A 262 9.55 3.75 -11.14
C VAL A 262 10.71 4.75 -11.29
N THR A 263 10.81 5.43 -12.42
CA THR A 263 11.92 6.35 -12.72
C THR A 263 12.06 7.47 -11.68
N LEU A 264 10.94 8.05 -11.22
CA LEU A 264 10.98 9.08 -10.17
C LEU A 264 11.46 8.52 -8.83
N ALA A 265 11.08 7.29 -8.49
CA ALA A 265 11.56 6.64 -7.27
C ALA A 265 13.08 6.40 -7.32
N GLU A 266 13.61 5.93 -8.45
CA GLU A 266 15.05 5.73 -8.63
C GLU A 266 15.83 7.03 -8.52
N GLN A 267 15.31 8.11 -9.09
CA GLN A 267 15.92 9.44 -8.97
C GLN A 267 15.87 9.99 -7.54
N GLY A 268 14.72 9.85 -6.86
CA GLY A 268 14.51 10.35 -5.50
C GLY A 268 15.28 9.57 -4.45
N LEU A 269 15.42 8.25 -4.62
CA LEU A 269 16.13 7.35 -3.69
C LEU A 269 17.61 7.19 -4.02
N GLY A 270 18.05 7.56 -5.24
CA GLY A 270 19.45 7.48 -5.67
C GLY A 270 19.94 6.04 -5.97
N TYR A 271 19.03 5.07 -6.14
CA TYR A 271 19.37 3.69 -6.52
C TYR A 271 18.32 3.07 -7.44
N ILE A 272 18.73 2.04 -8.16
CA ILE A 272 17.89 1.32 -9.12
C ILE A 272 16.95 0.36 -8.40
N MET A 273 15.65 0.39 -8.75
CA MET A 273 14.66 -0.54 -8.22
C MET A 273 14.93 -1.97 -8.68
N GLN A 274 14.67 -2.93 -7.80
CA GLN A 274 14.90 -4.34 -8.10
C GLN A 274 13.99 -4.86 -9.21
N THR A 275 14.54 -5.72 -10.07
CA THR A 275 13.77 -6.56 -10.98
C THR A 275 13.50 -7.89 -10.29
N LEU A 276 12.25 -8.33 -10.26
CA LEU A 276 11.89 -9.67 -9.82
C LEU A 276 12.13 -10.64 -10.97
N GLN A 277 12.92 -11.69 -10.72
CA GLN A 277 13.24 -12.76 -11.69
C GLN A 277 12.57 -14.05 -11.29
#